data_4b7dbc36260095fdb6e7dbe4de711006
#
_entry.id   4b7dbc36260095fdb6e7dbe4de711006
#
_cell.length_a   1.000
_cell.length_b   1.000
_cell.length_c   1.000
_cell.angle_alpha   90.00
_cell.angle_beta   90.00
_cell.angle_gamma   90.00
#
_symmetry.space_group_name_H-M   'P 1'
#
loop_
_entity.id
_entity.type
_entity.pdbx_description
1 polymer ?
#
loop_
_entity_poly.entity_id
_entity_poly.type
_entity_poly.pdbx_seq_one_letter_code
_entity_poly.pdbx_strand_id
1 'polypeptide(L)'
;MALLILRTVAHALASIALFACACLCSLTDAAQTMSYALRTWLRKSFGARGSRAFRLKTCAPSARRGTPKPPWVRREVLRLGALLADGTCRKIADLFNRLYAMRRKMMVSKTYVNDTLRNHRYEIEILRRELKHRIPRAVAKNALRALDLTGKGDLDGEVHAILGIEDHGSRKLLALEALERKNAWTLLGHLFLAVGRFGKPRALRTDNESMFRSFVFRVILWLAGIRQQFTTPGCPWQNGRIERLFGTLKQKLDRLEVESREALASLLAEFGVWYNAVRPHQHLAGLTPEEAWRGVNPYARAPRAIHWFEAWDGLLTGYYLRH
;
A
#
# COMPACT_ATOMS: atom_id res chain seq x y z
N MET A 1 -14.46 49.60 17.10
CA MET A 1 -12.98 49.62 17.10
C MET A 1 -12.38 48.21 17.10
N ALA A 2 -12.78 47.29 17.97
CA ALA A 2 -12.18 45.93 18.03
C ALA A 2 -12.32 45.11 16.73
N LEU A 3 -13.45 45.18 16.02
CA LEU A 3 -13.68 44.46 14.76
C LEU A 3 -12.81 44.98 13.61
N LEU A 4 -12.44 46.25 13.61
CA LEU A 4 -11.58 46.88 12.60
C LEU A 4 -10.11 46.43 12.80
N ILE A 5 -9.68 46.34 14.04
CA ILE A 5 -8.33 45.85 14.40
C ILE A 5 -8.16 44.36 14.05
N LEU A 6 -9.18 43.54 14.34
CA LEU A 6 -9.18 42.12 13.96
C LEU A 6 -9.11 41.91 12.44
N ARG A 7 -9.82 42.72 11.66
CA ARG A 7 -9.76 42.66 10.19
C ARG A 7 -8.37 43.06 9.66
N THR A 8 -7.76 44.12 10.21
CA THR A 8 -6.42 44.57 9.80
C THR A 8 -5.33 43.52 10.16
N VAL A 9 -5.42 42.90 11.33
CA VAL A 9 -4.49 41.83 11.74
C VAL A 9 -4.67 40.60 10.87
N ALA A 10 -5.90 40.21 10.55
CA ALA A 10 -6.17 39.08 9.68
C ALA A 10 -5.64 39.29 8.23
N HIS A 11 -5.80 40.54 7.70
CA HIS A 11 -5.23 40.91 6.40
C HIS A 11 -3.69 40.91 6.40
N ALA A 12 -3.06 41.40 7.47
CA ALA A 12 -1.61 41.42 7.60
C ALA A 12 -1.03 39.97 7.68
N LEU A 13 -1.70 39.10 8.46
CA LEU A 13 -1.30 37.69 8.55
C LEU A 13 -1.49 36.93 7.23
N ALA A 14 -2.57 37.20 6.50
CA ALA A 14 -2.80 36.64 5.18
C ALA A 14 -1.73 37.08 4.15
N SER A 15 -1.35 38.37 4.20
CA SER A 15 -0.30 38.92 3.33
C SER A 15 1.08 38.34 3.65
N ILE A 16 1.43 38.12 4.92
CA ILE A 16 2.67 37.49 5.35
C ILE A 16 2.70 36.02 4.90
N ALA A 17 1.58 35.30 5.03
CA ALA A 17 1.47 33.92 4.59
C ALA A 17 1.61 33.78 3.06
N LEU A 18 1.03 34.69 2.29
CA LEU A 18 1.18 34.75 0.82
C LEU A 18 2.61 35.07 0.40
N PHE A 19 3.26 36.01 1.09
CA PHE A 19 4.66 36.34 0.84
C PHE A 19 5.62 35.20 1.17
N ALA A 20 5.40 34.51 2.28
CA ALA A 20 6.16 33.33 2.65
C ALA A 20 5.98 32.18 1.66
N CYS A 21 4.75 31.98 1.17
CA CYS A 21 4.46 30.98 0.14
C CYS A 21 5.12 31.32 -1.20
N ALA A 22 5.12 32.58 -1.61
CA ALA A 22 5.79 33.04 -2.83
C ALA A 22 7.33 32.90 -2.74
N CYS A 23 7.92 33.20 -1.57
CA CYS A 23 9.34 32.99 -1.31
C CYS A 23 9.72 31.49 -1.34
N LEU A 24 8.90 30.60 -0.78
CA LEU A 24 9.11 29.15 -0.83
C LEU A 24 9.01 28.60 -2.26
N CYS A 25 8.05 29.09 -3.06
CA CYS A 25 7.94 28.71 -4.47
C CYS A 25 9.15 29.18 -5.27
N SER A 26 9.64 30.40 -5.05
CA SER A 26 10.83 30.92 -5.75
C SER A 26 12.12 30.17 -5.36
N LEU A 27 12.24 29.71 -4.12
CA LEU A 27 13.37 28.90 -3.64
C LEU A 27 13.35 27.48 -4.25
N THR A 28 12.16 26.90 -4.43
CA THR A 28 12.03 25.59 -5.10
C THR A 28 12.34 25.67 -6.57
N ASP A 29 11.93 26.72 -7.27
CA ASP A 29 12.27 26.96 -8.68
C ASP A 29 13.75 27.26 -8.87
N ALA A 30 14.36 28.04 -7.99
CA ALA A 30 15.80 28.30 -8.00
C ALA A 30 16.61 27.01 -7.73
N ALA A 31 16.16 26.17 -6.81
CA ALA A 31 16.81 24.88 -6.52
C ALA A 31 16.66 23.89 -7.69
N GLN A 32 15.53 23.88 -8.39
CA GLN A 32 15.33 23.06 -9.59
C GLN A 32 16.18 23.56 -10.75
N THR A 33 16.26 24.88 -10.95
CA THR A 33 17.08 25.48 -12.01
C THR A 33 18.58 25.25 -11.75
N MET A 34 19.04 25.38 -10.49
CA MET A 34 20.41 25.03 -10.09
C MET A 34 20.71 23.54 -10.29
N SER A 35 19.78 22.66 -9.94
CA SER A 35 19.92 21.22 -10.16
C SER A 35 20.02 20.88 -11.66
N TYR A 36 19.23 21.56 -12.50
CA TYR A 36 19.29 21.39 -13.94
C TYR A 36 20.61 21.96 -14.54
N ALA A 37 21.01 23.14 -14.12
CA ALA A 37 22.28 23.75 -14.54
C ALA A 37 23.48 22.92 -14.10
N LEU A 38 23.48 22.38 -12.88
CA LEU A 38 24.51 21.49 -12.36
C LEU A 38 24.60 20.19 -13.15
N ARG A 39 23.44 19.56 -13.46
CA ARG A 39 23.38 18.35 -14.29
C ARG A 39 23.85 18.62 -15.73
N THR A 40 23.54 19.77 -16.28
CA THR A 40 23.95 20.16 -17.63
C THR A 40 25.45 20.49 -17.67
N TRP A 41 25.96 21.16 -16.63
CA TRP A 41 27.38 21.43 -16.46
C TRP A 41 28.18 20.13 -16.25
N LEU A 42 27.72 19.23 -15.41
CA LEU A 42 28.30 17.90 -15.21
C LEU A 42 28.31 17.10 -16.52
N ARG A 43 27.22 17.13 -17.30
CA ARG A 43 27.21 16.50 -18.64
C ARG A 43 28.22 17.15 -19.63
N LYS A 44 28.36 18.47 -19.63
CA LYS A 44 29.33 19.17 -20.47
C LYS A 44 30.77 18.97 -19.99
N SER A 45 31.01 18.99 -18.69
CA SER A 45 32.37 18.87 -18.12
C SER A 45 32.88 17.42 -18.13
N PHE A 46 32.00 16.42 -18.03
CA PHE A 46 32.39 15.00 -18.07
C PHE A 46 32.04 14.30 -19.39
N GLY A 47 31.23 14.91 -20.25
CA GLY A 47 30.92 14.39 -21.59
C GLY A 47 31.92 14.67 -22.68
N ALA A 48 32.90 15.58 -22.45
CA ALA A 48 33.88 16.00 -23.44
C ALA A 48 35.25 15.29 -23.36
N ARG A 49 35.43 14.39 -22.43
CA ARG A 49 36.60 13.49 -22.44
C ARG A 49 36.14 12.09 -22.81
N GLY A 50 36.40 11.80 -24.07
CA GLY A 50 36.32 10.55 -24.77
C GLY A 50 35.73 9.39 -24.01
N SER A 51 34.66 8.86 -24.53
CA SER A 51 34.18 7.52 -24.21
C SER A 51 35.27 6.48 -24.55
N ARG A 52 36.32 6.44 -23.74
CA ARG A 52 36.93 5.14 -23.50
C ARG A 52 35.86 4.37 -22.80
N ALA A 53 34.97 3.77 -23.58
CA ALA A 53 34.17 2.67 -23.12
C ALA A 53 35.12 1.86 -22.26
N PHE A 54 34.80 1.78 -20.95
CA PHE A 54 35.44 0.85 -20.06
C PHE A 54 35.04 -0.52 -20.60
N ARG A 55 35.76 -0.96 -21.65
CA ARG A 55 35.70 -2.34 -22.11
C ARG A 55 36.22 -3.14 -20.92
N LEU A 56 35.29 -3.58 -20.09
CA LEU A 56 35.57 -4.73 -19.27
C LEU A 56 36.14 -5.74 -20.25
N LYS A 57 37.44 -6.01 -20.15
CA LYS A 57 38.08 -7.08 -20.89
C LYS A 57 37.25 -8.30 -20.60
N THR A 58 36.38 -8.67 -21.54
CA THR A 58 35.77 -9.98 -21.53
C THR A 58 36.96 -10.91 -21.56
N CYS A 59 37.30 -11.49 -20.41
CA CYS A 59 38.27 -12.58 -20.37
C CYS A 59 37.82 -13.58 -21.41
N ALA A 60 38.63 -13.80 -22.43
CA ALA A 60 38.49 -14.93 -23.34
C ALA A 60 38.24 -16.18 -22.49
N PRO A 61 37.37 -17.09 -22.91
CA PRO A 61 37.13 -18.30 -22.16
C PRO A 61 38.42 -19.14 -22.14
N SER A 62 39.25 -18.88 -21.14
CA SER A 62 40.30 -19.81 -20.83
C SER A 62 39.63 -21.07 -20.32
N ALA A 63 39.85 -22.20 -20.93
CA ALA A 63 39.37 -23.50 -20.52
C ALA A 63 39.95 -24.01 -19.18
N ARG A 64 40.26 -23.09 -18.26
CA ARG A 64 40.58 -23.36 -16.87
C ARG A 64 39.27 -23.48 -16.13
N ARG A 65 38.94 -24.66 -15.65
CA ARG A 65 37.89 -24.86 -14.63
C ARG A 65 38.15 -23.87 -13.53
N GLY A 66 37.45 -22.75 -13.57
CA GLY A 66 37.62 -21.67 -12.60
C GLY A 66 37.33 -22.23 -11.20
N THR A 67 38.11 -21.78 -10.21
CA THR A 67 37.88 -22.09 -8.80
C THR A 67 36.39 -21.94 -8.46
N PRO A 68 35.81 -22.95 -7.80
CA PRO A 68 34.40 -22.94 -7.48
C PRO A 68 34.10 -21.67 -6.65
N LYS A 69 33.05 -20.93 -7.05
CA LYS A 69 32.68 -19.73 -6.34
C LYS A 69 32.18 -20.06 -4.94
N PRO A 70 32.45 -19.19 -3.95
CA PRO A 70 31.99 -19.38 -2.58
C PRO A 70 30.47 -19.62 -2.51
N PRO A 71 29.96 -20.43 -1.57
CA PRO A 71 28.54 -20.79 -1.47
C PRO A 71 27.60 -19.58 -1.33
N TRP A 72 28.07 -18.48 -0.73
CA TRP A 72 27.27 -17.26 -0.60
C TRP A 72 26.95 -16.61 -1.95
N VAL A 73 27.82 -16.76 -2.97
CA VAL A 73 27.58 -16.21 -4.32
C VAL A 73 26.36 -16.89 -4.94
N ARG A 74 26.29 -18.23 -4.86
CA ARG A 74 25.14 -19.00 -5.33
C ARG A 74 23.87 -18.56 -4.61
N ARG A 75 23.89 -18.52 -3.28
CA ARG A 75 22.73 -18.09 -2.48
C ARG A 75 22.24 -16.70 -2.88
N GLU A 76 23.16 -15.77 -3.10
CA GLU A 76 22.80 -14.40 -3.48
C GLU A 76 22.23 -14.33 -4.91
N VAL A 77 22.78 -15.08 -5.86
CA VAL A 77 22.23 -15.17 -7.23
C VAL A 77 20.80 -15.77 -7.20
N LEU A 78 20.55 -16.79 -6.39
CA LEU A 78 19.20 -17.37 -6.21
C LEU A 78 18.25 -16.37 -5.58
N ARG A 79 18.70 -15.63 -4.55
CA ARG A 79 17.92 -14.57 -3.91
C ARG A 79 17.54 -13.46 -4.90
N LEU A 80 18.49 -12.99 -5.70
CA LEU A 80 18.22 -11.97 -6.72
C LEU A 80 17.29 -12.51 -7.82
N GLY A 81 17.44 -13.76 -8.21
CA GLY A 81 16.54 -14.44 -9.17
C GLY A 81 15.12 -14.62 -8.63
N ALA A 82 14.97 -14.79 -7.32
CA ALA A 82 13.66 -14.88 -6.68
C ALA A 82 13.00 -13.49 -6.54
N LEU A 83 13.77 -12.45 -6.23
CA LEU A 83 13.29 -11.07 -6.09
C LEU A 83 12.90 -10.43 -7.43
N LEU A 84 13.69 -10.70 -8.48
CA LEU A 84 13.50 -10.12 -9.81
C LEU A 84 12.80 -11.14 -10.72
N ALA A 85 11.49 -11.30 -10.53
CA ALA A 85 10.71 -12.30 -11.28
C ALA A 85 10.84 -12.15 -12.81
N ASP A 86 10.95 -10.89 -13.29
CA ASP A 86 11.10 -10.55 -14.71
C ASP A 86 12.56 -10.20 -15.07
N GLY A 87 13.50 -10.48 -14.18
CA GLY A 87 14.91 -10.18 -14.37
C GLY A 87 15.58 -11.13 -15.36
N THR A 88 16.10 -10.60 -16.48
CA THR A 88 16.95 -11.41 -17.36
C THR A 88 18.25 -11.78 -16.63
N CYS A 89 18.87 -12.93 -17.00
CA CYS A 89 20.14 -13.35 -16.39
C CYS A 89 21.24 -12.28 -16.50
N ARG A 90 21.19 -11.41 -17.52
CA ARG A 90 22.10 -10.27 -17.67
C ARG A 90 21.84 -9.23 -16.60
N LYS A 91 20.59 -8.81 -16.40
CA LYS A 91 20.21 -7.84 -15.34
C LYS A 91 20.61 -8.33 -13.94
N ILE A 92 20.41 -9.62 -13.68
CA ILE A 92 20.80 -10.23 -12.40
C ILE A 92 22.33 -10.22 -12.23
N ALA A 93 23.09 -10.57 -13.27
CA ALA A 93 24.55 -10.50 -13.24
C ALA A 93 25.06 -9.08 -13.03
N ASP A 94 24.51 -8.12 -13.76
CA ASP A 94 24.89 -6.71 -13.66
C ASP A 94 24.57 -6.17 -12.24
N LEU A 95 23.40 -6.50 -11.70
CA LEU A 95 23.03 -6.09 -10.34
C LEU A 95 23.95 -6.72 -9.28
N PHE A 96 24.23 -8.03 -9.39
CA PHE A 96 25.17 -8.71 -8.50
C PHE A 96 26.55 -8.03 -8.54
N ASN A 97 27.06 -7.79 -9.73
CA ASN A 97 28.38 -7.17 -9.91
C ASN A 97 28.43 -5.73 -9.34
N ARG A 98 27.36 -4.94 -9.53
CA ARG A 98 27.25 -3.61 -8.92
C ARG A 98 27.29 -3.64 -7.40
N LEU A 99 26.68 -4.66 -6.77
CA LEU A 99 26.60 -4.78 -5.32
C LEU A 99 27.91 -5.30 -4.70
N TYR A 100 28.62 -6.21 -5.38
CA TYR A 100 29.65 -7.03 -4.76
C TYR A 100 31.06 -6.90 -5.40
N ALA A 101 31.19 -6.34 -6.63
CA ALA A 101 32.48 -6.22 -7.30
C ALA A 101 33.51 -5.46 -6.44
N MET A 102 33.14 -4.30 -5.92
CA MET A 102 34.03 -3.48 -5.09
C MET A 102 34.15 -4.01 -3.64
N ARG A 103 33.02 -4.37 -3.02
CA ARG A 103 33.00 -4.72 -1.59
C ARG A 103 33.60 -6.08 -1.28
N ARG A 104 33.42 -7.06 -2.18
CA ARG A 104 33.83 -8.45 -1.97
C ARG A 104 34.74 -8.99 -3.09
N LYS A 105 35.17 -8.12 -3.99
CA LYS A 105 36.02 -8.45 -5.14
C LYS A 105 35.50 -9.68 -5.92
N MET A 106 34.14 -9.79 -6.03
CA MET A 106 33.48 -10.94 -6.61
C MET A 106 32.58 -10.49 -7.77
N MET A 107 32.70 -11.17 -8.90
CA MET A 107 31.88 -10.94 -10.08
C MET A 107 31.31 -12.25 -10.61
N VAL A 108 30.14 -12.19 -11.23
CA VAL A 108 29.48 -13.30 -11.90
C VAL A 108 29.23 -12.97 -13.38
N SER A 109 29.33 -14.00 -14.23
CA SER A 109 28.97 -13.88 -15.64
C SER A 109 27.48 -14.21 -15.84
N LYS A 110 26.91 -13.75 -16.97
CA LYS A 110 25.56 -14.14 -17.42
C LYS A 110 25.39 -15.67 -17.45
N THR A 111 26.40 -16.39 -17.96
CA THR A 111 26.39 -17.86 -18.07
C THR A 111 26.31 -18.49 -16.68
N TYR A 112 27.13 -18.05 -15.73
CA TYR A 112 27.08 -18.55 -14.35
C TYR A 112 25.70 -18.32 -13.72
N VAL A 113 25.12 -17.14 -13.92
CA VAL A 113 23.75 -16.82 -13.42
C VAL A 113 22.73 -17.76 -14.06
N ASN A 114 22.78 -17.93 -15.40
CA ASN A 114 21.86 -18.80 -16.12
C ASN A 114 21.92 -20.23 -15.62
N ASP A 115 23.12 -20.79 -15.50
CA ASP A 115 23.33 -22.16 -15.05
C ASP A 115 22.88 -22.34 -13.59
N THR A 116 23.19 -21.37 -12.73
CA THR A 116 22.74 -21.38 -11.34
C THR A 116 21.22 -21.34 -11.23
N LEU A 117 20.54 -20.44 -11.94
CA LEU A 117 19.08 -20.35 -11.89
C LEU A 117 18.39 -21.57 -12.50
N ARG A 118 18.96 -22.13 -13.58
CA ARG A 118 18.43 -23.32 -14.26
C ARG A 118 18.50 -24.56 -13.37
N ASN A 119 19.65 -24.76 -12.71
CA ASN A 119 19.89 -25.94 -11.86
C ASN A 119 19.14 -25.90 -10.51
N HIS A 120 18.68 -24.70 -10.08
CA HIS A 120 18.05 -24.50 -8.77
C HIS A 120 16.64 -23.87 -8.89
N ARG A 121 15.91 -24.24 -9.96
CA ARG A 121 14.54 -23.69 -10.21
C ARG A 121 13.60 -23.91 -9.03
N TYR A 122 13.66 -25.08 -8.41
CA TYR A 122 12.82 -25.43 -7.27
C TYR A 122 13.12 -24.55 -6.05
N GLU A 123 14.40 -24.32 -5.73
CA GLU A 123 14.82 -23.44 -4.63
C GLU A 123 14.34 -21.98 -4.87
N ILE A 124 14.40 -21.51 -6.11
CA ILE A 124 13.91 -20.18 -6.48
C ILE A 124 12.40 -20.06 -6.27
N GLU A 125 11.66 -21.12 -6.61
CA GLU A 125 10.21 -21.13 -6.41
C GLU A 125 9.83 -21.11 -4.93
N ILE A 126 10.53 -21.85 -4.09
CA ILE A 126 10.39 -21.81 -2.63
C ILE A 126 10.70 -20.40 -2.11
N LEU A 127 11.86 -19.84 -2.49
CA LEU A 127 12.25 -18.49 -2.08
C LEU A 127 11.25 -17.43 -2.55
N ARG A 128 10.67 -17.56 -3.76
CA ARG A 128 9.61 -16.66 -4.24
C ARG A 128 8.35 -16.77 -3.39
N ARG A 129 7.96 -17.97 -2.98
CA ARG A 129 6.83 -18.19 -2.07
C ARG A 129 7.10 -17.55 -0.71
N GLU A 130 8.28 -17.79 -0.14
CA GLU A 130 8.68 -17.17 1.14
C GLU A 130 8.73 -15.66 1.07
N LEU A 131 9.26 -15.08 -0.02
CA LEU A 131 9.31 -13.62 -0.23
C LEU A 131 7.93 -13.02 -0.45
N LYS A 132 7.03 -13.72 -1.15
CA LYS A 132 5.62 -13.32 -1.30
C LYS A 132 4.84 -13.49 0.00
N HIS A 133 5.16 -14.49 0.79
CA HIS A 133 4.49 -14.82 2.05
C HIS A 133 5.19 -14.25 3.27
N ARG A 134 5.91 -13.13 3.14
CA ARG A 134 6.29 -12.39 4.34
C ARG A 134 5.02 -12.13 5.14
N ILE A 135 4.87 -12.90 6.23
CA ILE A 135 3.77 -12.71 7.17
C ILE A 135 3.81 -11.23 7.58
N PRO A 136 2.80 -10.43 7.23
CA PRO A 136 2.77 -9.03 7.63
C PRO A 136 2.91 -8.98 9.15
N ARG A 137 3.77 -8.10 9.67
CA ARG A 137 3.92 -7.94 11.12
C ARG A 137 2.54 -7.80 11.76
N ALA A 138 2.34 -8.51 12.85
CA ALA A 138 1.15 -8.36 13.66
C ALA A 138 1.01 -6.88 14.04
N VAL A 139 -0.16 -6.32 13.75
CA VAL A 139 -0.49 -4.94 14.07
C VAL A 139 -1.53 -4.98 15.18
N ALA A 140 -1.32 -4.24 16.25
CA ALA A 140 -2.29 -4.16 17.33
C ALA A 140 -3.58 -3.49 16.83
N LYS A 141 -4.71 -3.84 17.44
CA LYS A 141 -6.00 -3.19 17.24
C LYS A 141 -5.88 -1.67 17.43
N ASN A 142 -6.48 -0.88 16.56
CA ASN A 142 -6.41 0.59 16.56
C ASN A 142 -5.00 1.20 16.37
N ALA A 143 -3.98 0.41 16.08
CA ALA A 143 -2.67 0.98 15.80
C ALA A 143 -2.60 1.61 14.39
N LEU A 144 -3.23 0.98 13.43
CA LEU A 144 -3.25 1.46 12.03
C LEU A 144 -4.59 1.11 11.39
N ARG A 145 -5.26 2.10 10.83
CA ARG A 145 -6.40 1.93 9.94
C ARG A 145 -6.01 2.25 8.51
N ALA A 146 -6.59 1.55 7.55
CA ALA A 146 -6.56 1.93 6.15
C ALA A 146 -7.87 2.60 5.78
N LEU A 147 -7.79 3.64 4.96
CA LEU A 147 -8.91 4.31 4.34
C LEU A 147 -8.61 4.38 2.84
N ASP A 148 -9.56 3.91 2.04
CA ASP A 148 -9.39 3.81 0.60
C ASP A 148 -10.76 3.87 -0.09
N LEU A 149 -10.75 4.12 -1.39
CA LEU A 149 -11.94 4.30 -2.21
C LEU A 149 -11.99 3.27 -3.34
N THR A 150 -13.20 2.86 -3.68
CA THR A 150 -13.48 2.09 -4.89
C THR A 150 -14.77 2.60 -5.52
N GLY A 151 -15.24 1.99 -6.60
CA GLY A 151 -16.48 2.40 -7.25
C GLY A 151 -17.28 1.22 -7.76
N LYS A 152 -18.60 1.43 -7.92
CA LYS A 152 -19.55 0.55 -8.58
C LYS A 152 -20.47 1.38 -9.45
N GLY A 153 -20.64 0.99 -10.72
CA GLY A 153 -21.63 1.56 -11.61
C GLY A 153 -23.02 1.03 -11.29
N ASP A 154 -24.03 1.87 -11.47
CA ASP A 154 -25.44 1.50 -11.45
C ASP A 154 -25.96 1.21 -12.86
N LEU A 155 -27.27 0.94 -12.96
CA LEU A 155 -27.95 0.65 -14.24
C LEU A 155 -27.98 1.85 -15.17
N ASP A 156 -27.95 3.07 -14.63
CA ASP A 156 -27.95 4.32 -15.41
C ASP A 156 -26.54 4.71 -15.87
N GLY A 157 -25.50 3.93 -15.49
CA GLY A 157 -24.10 4.16 -15.83
C GLY A 157 -23.41 5.17 -14.91
N GLU A 158 -24.06 5.65 -13.85
CA GLU A 158 -23.42 6.50 -12.83
C GLU A 158 -22.51 5.66 -11.95
N VAL A 159 -21.31 6.18 -11.67
CA VAL A 159 -20.32 5.48 -10.82
C VAL A 159 -20.37 6.04 -9.41
N HIS A 160 -20.91 5.24 -8.50
CA HIS A 160 -20.94 5.56 -7.07
C HIS A 160 -19.62 5.23 -6.39
N ALA A 161 -19.03 6.21 -5.72
CA ALA A 161 -17.81 6.01 -4.94
C ALA A 161 -18.14 5.28 -3.63
N ILE A 162 -17.38 4.24 -3.31
CA ILE A 162 -17.50 3.46 -2.09
C ILE A 162 -16.28 3.73 -1.21
N LEU A 163 -16.52 4.24 -0.01
CA LEU A 163 -15.50 4.41 1.03
C LEU A 163 -15.36 3.13 1.85
N GLY A 164 -14.14 2.67 2.05
CA GLY A 164 -13.81 1.59 2.99
C GLY A 164 -12.87 2.09 4.08
N ILE A 165 -13.15 1.75 5.34
CA ILE A 165 -12.25 1.95 6.48
C ILE A 165 -12.05 0.62 7.18
N GLU A 166 -10.81 0.10 7.17
CA GLU A 166 -10.46 -1.20 7.76
C GLU A 166 -9.39 -1.04 8.85
N ASP A 167 -9.56 -1.72 9.99
CA ASP A 167 -8.50 -1.85 11.00
C ASP A 167 -7.48 -2.91 10.59
N HIS A 168 -6.22 -2.53 10.51
CA HIS A 168 -5.16 -3.45 10.09
C HIS A 168 -4.90 -4.59 11.08
N GLY A 169 -5.18 -4.39 12.38
CA GLY A 169 -4.93 -5.40 13.40
C GLY A 169 -5.94 -6.54 13.34
N SER A 170 -7.20 -6.21 13.44
CA SER A 170 -8.32 -7.14 13.52
C SER A 170 -8.96 -7.46 12.17
N ARG A 171 -8.62 -6.75 11.10
CA ARG A 171 -9.31 -6.81 9.80
C ARG A 171 -10.76 -6.35 9.84
N LYS A 172 -11.17 -5.72 10.93
CA LYS A 172 -12.53 -5.25 11.06
C LYS A 172 -12.81 -4.12 10.10
N LEU A 173 -13.86 -4.28 9.33
CA LEU A 173 -14.44 -3.25 8.50
C LEU A 173 -15.21 -2.30 9.41
N LEU A 174 -14.73 -1.08 9.54
CA LEU A 174 -15.26 -0.07 10.46
C LEU A 174 -16.28 0.83 9.78
N ALA A 175 -16.14 1.06 8.48
CA ALA A 175 -17.10 1.74 7.62
C ALA A 175 -17.00 1.19 6.20
N LEU A 176 -18.14 1.08 5.54
CA LEU A 176 -18.27 0.76 4.11
C LEU A 176 -19.50 1.50 3.61
N GLU A 177 -19.27 2.61 2.92
CA GLU A 177 -20.33 3.58 2.63
C GLU A 177 -20.34 3.99 1.16
N ALA A 178 -21.52 4.03 0.55
CA ALA A 178 -21.72 4.65 -0.75
C ALA A 178 -21.77 6.17 -0.57
N LEU A 179 -20.78 6.88 -1.11
CA LEU A 179 -20.64 8.32 -0.93
C LEU A 179 -21.57 9.09 -1.87
N GLU A 180 -22.25 10.09 -1.35
CA GLU A 180 -22.97 11.06 -2.15
C GLU A 180 -22.01 12.01 -2.89
N ARG A 181 -20.94 12.42 -2.22
CA ARG A 181 -19.92 13.30 -2.77
C ARG A 181 -18.52 12.84 -2.42
N LYS A 182 -17.67 12.72 -3.43
CA LYS A 182 -16.26 12.38 -3.26
C LYS A 182 -15.44 13.63 -2.93
N ASN A 183 -15.39 14.05 -1.67
CA ASN A 183 -14.59 15.19 -1.21
C ASN A 183 -13.98 14.95 0.18
N ALA A 184 -12.99 15.77 0.56
CA ALA A 184 -12.25 15.61 1.82
C ALA A 184 -13.15 15.72 3.07
N TRP A 185 -14.16 16.56 3.06
CA TRP A 185 -15.06 16.74 4.20
C TRP A 185 -15.94 15.53 4.44
N THR A 186 -16.50 14.94 3.39
CA THR A 186 -17.28 13.71 3.49
C THR A 186 -16.43 12.56 4.03
N LEU A 187 -15.20 12.41 3.53
CA LEU A 187 -14.28 11.39 4.02
C LEU A 187 -13.92 11.58 5.49
N LEU A 188 -13.66 12.81 5.91
CA LEU A 188 -13.40 13.14 7.31
C LEU A 188 -14.64 12.88 8.18
N GLY A 189 -15.84 13.19 7.71
CA GLY A 189 -17.09 12.89 8.41
C GLY A 189 -17.20 11.41 8.75
N HIS A 190 -17.08 10.53 7.74
CA HIS A 190 -17.14 9.08 7.95
C HIS A 190 -15.97 8.57 8.82
N LEU A 191 -14.76 9.12 8.66
CA LEU A 191 -13.63 8.77 9.51
C LEU A 191 -13.92 9.09 10.98
N PHE A 192 -14.45 10.28 11.28
CA PHE A 192 -14.73 10.69 12.66
C PHE A 192 -15.93 9.96 13.26
N LEU A 193 -16.93 9.58 12.46
CA LEU A 193 -17.96 8.64 12.90
C LEU A 193 -17.36 7.29 13.30
N ALA A 194 -16.44 6.77 12.49
CA ALA A 194 -15.71 5.53 12.83
C ALA A 194 -14.79 5.72 14.06
N VAL A 195 -14.21 6.90 14.27
CA VAL A 195 -13.43 7.22 15.48
C VAL A 195 -14.34 7.25 16.72
N GLY A 196 -15.50 7.87 16.64
CA GLY A 196 -16.46 7.92 17.74
C GLY A 196 -16.94 6.52 18.18
N ARG A 197 -17.18 5.61 17.21
CA ARG A 197 -17.69 4.25 17.47
C ARG A 197 -16.60 3.27 17.93
N PHE A 198 -15.40 3.36 17.41
CA PHE A 198 -14.34 2.35 17.55
C PHE A 198 -13.07 2.86 18.21
N GLY A 199 -13.06 4.10 18.67
CA GLY A 199 -11.89 4.75 19.26
C GLY A 199 -10.94 5.32 18.22
N LYS A 200 -9.97 6.11 18.66
CA LYS A 200 -9.00 6.81 17.81
C LYS A 200 -7.84 5.87 17.40
N PRO A 201 -7.48 5.78 16.10
CA PRO A 201 -6.28 5.06 15.68
C PRO A 201 -5.02 5.88 15.96
N ARG A 202 -3.87 5.22 16.09
CA ARG A 202 -2.57 5.91 16.16
C ARG A 202 -2.16 6.47 14.79
N ALA A 203 -2.50 5.76 13.72
CA ALA A 203 -2.19 6.17 12.37
C ALA A 203 -3.31 5.79 11.38
N LEU A 204 -3.44 6.58 10.33
CA LEU A 204 -4.32 6.33 9.20
C LEU A 204 -3.46 6.18 7.95
N ARG A 205 -3.62 5.08 7.23
CA ARG A 205 -2.99 4.86 5.92
C ARG A 205 -3.97 5.20 4.81
N THR A 206 -3.51 6.01 3.88
CA THR A 206 -4.24 6.42 2.68
C THR A 206 -3.36 6.23 1.46
N ASP A 207 -3.95 6.19 0.29
CA ASP A 207 -3.23 6.34 -0.96
C ASP A 207 -2.80 7.80 -1.19
N ASN A 208 -2.27 8.09 -2.38
CA ASN A 208 -1.80 9.42 -2.77
C ASN A 208 -2.86 10.25 -3.53
N GLU A 209 -4.14 9.92 -3.45
CA GLU A 209 -5.20 10.72 -4.06
C GLU A 209 -5.19 12.17 -3.53
N SER A 210 -5.57 13.11 -4.39
CA SER A 210 -5.53 14.56 -4.09
C SER A 210 -6.31 14.96 -2.84
N MET A 211 -7.43 14.28 -2.55
CA MET A 211 -8.27 14.54 -1.38
C MET A 211 -7.55 14.24 -0.07
N PHE A 212 -6.79 13.14 -0.01
CA PHE A 212 -6.01 12.77 1.17
C PHE A 212 -4.77 13.66 1.35
N ARG A 213 -4.29 14.27 0.26
CA ARG A 213 -3.18 15.23 0.28
C ARG A 213 -3.63 16.66 0.55
N SER A 214 -4.94 16.92 0.54
CA SER A 214 -5.49 18.26 0.77
C SER A 214 -5.04 18.81 2.12
N PHE A 215 -4.82 20.12 2.17
CA PHE A 215 -4.43 20.81 3.40
C PHE A 215 -5.44 20.57 4.54
N VAL A 216 -6.72 20.64 4.23
CA VAL A 216 -7.81 20.43 5.20
C VAL A 216 -7.73 19.03 5.81
N PHE A 217 -7.61 17.99 4.99
CA PHE A 217 -7.54 16.60 5.47
C PHE A 217 -6.34 16.39 6.41
N ARG A 218 -5.18 16.91 6.03
CA ARG A 218 -3.95 16.77 6.80
C ARG A 218 -3.99 17.54 8.13
N VAL A 219 -4.48 18.79 8.12
CA VAL A 219 -4.58 19.61 9.33
C VAL A 219 -5.56 19.01 10.33
N ILE A 220 -6.71 18.53 9.87
CA ILE A 220 -7.70 17.93 10.76
C ILE A 220 -7.16 16.63 11.39
N LEU A 221 -6.47 15.79 10.65
CA LEU A 221 -5.82 14.60 11.20
C LEU A 221 -4.74 14.96 12.23
N TRP A 222 -3.95 15.99 11.95
CA TRP A 222 -2.92 16.48 12.87
C TRP A 222 -3.54 17.01 14.17
N LEU A 223 -4.58 17.83 14.10
CA LEU A 223 -5.33 18.31 15.27
C LEU A 223 -5.95 17.17 16.07
N ALA A 224 -6.44 16.13 15.39
CA ALA A 224 -6.95 14.94 16.05
C ALA A 224 -5.85 14.04 16.64
N GLY A 225 -4.56 14.34 16.40
CA GLY A 225 -3.44 13.52 16.82
C GLY A 225 -3.40 12.16 16.14
N ILE A 226 -3.84 12.07 14.88
CA ILE A 226 -3.80 10.87 14.03
C ILE A 226 -2.69 11.04 13.00
N ARG A 227 -1.66 10.19 13.06
CA ARG A 227 -0.55 10.24 12.10
C ARG A 227 -0.98 9.71 10.73
N GLN A 228 -0.97 10.55 9.71
CA GLN A 228 -1.21 10.11 8.34
C GLN A 228 0.03 9.39 7.76
N GLN A 229 -0.20 8.27 7.09
CA GLN A 229 0.80 7.49 6.37
C GLN A 229 0.35 7.30 4.93
N PHE A 230 1.13 7.82 3.99
CA PHE A 230 0.89 7.59 2.58
C PHE A 230 1.52 6.27 2.12
N THR A 231 0.88 5.59 1.18
CA THR A 231 1.50 4.47 0.47
C THR A 231 2.64 4.99 -0.39
N THR A 232 3.78 4.30 -0.35
CA THR A 232 4.93 4.64 -1.20
C THR A 232 4.56 4.35 -2.66
N PRO A 233 4.78 5.28 -3.59
CA PRO A 233 4.56 5.04 -5.02
C PRO A 233 5.29 3.76 -5.48
N GLY A 234 4.59 2.90 -6.22
CA GLY A 234 5.13 1.60 -6.67
C GLY A 234 5.17 0.50 -5.62
N CYS A 235 4.58 0.71 -4.43
CA CYS A 235 4.50 -0.27 -3.36
C CYS A 235 3.04 -0.66 -3.01
N PRO A 236 2.27 -1.26 -3.93
CA PRO A 236 0.86 -1.58 -3.70
C PRO A 236 0.66 -2.52 -2.50
N TRP A 237 1.62 -3.40 -2.21
CA TRP A 237 1.53 -4.31 -1.05
C TRP A 237 1.37 -3.61 0.31
N GLN A 238 1.67 -2.31 0.41
CA GLN A 238 1.47 -1.55 1.64
C GLN A 238 -0.01 -1.37 1.94
N ASN A 239 -0.87 -1.27 0.91
CA ASN A 239 -2.33 -1.15 1.05
C ASN A 239 -3.07 -2.48 0.81
N GLY A 240 -2.33 -3.58 0.58
CA GLY A 240 -2.85 -4.88 0.18
C GLY A 240 -3.89 -5.52 1.11
N ARG A 241 -4.14 -4.93 2.30
CA ARG A 241 -5.20 -5.37 3.21
C ARG A 241 -6.55 -4.86 2.74
N ILE A 242 -6.70 -3.56 2.59
CA ILE A 242 -7.94 -2.95 2.12
C ILE A 242 -8.19 -3.27 0.64
N GLU A 243 -7.14 -3.42 -0.19
CA GLU A 243 -7.27 -3.91 -1.57
C GLU A 243 -7.90 -5.31 -1.62
N ARG A 244 -7.53 -6.18 -0.67
CA ARG A 244 -8.13 -7.52 -0.56
C ARG A 244 -9.58 -7.47 -0.08
N LEU A 245 -9.92 -6.54 0.82
CA LEU A 245 -11.30 -6.27 1.19
C LEU A 245 -12.11 -5.89 -0.05
N PHE A 246 -11.66 -4.89 -0.80
CA PHE A 246 -12.34 -4.46 -2.02
C PHE A 246 -12.37 -5.54 -3.12
N GLY A 247 -11.31 -6.34 -3.23
CA GLY A 247 -11.31 -7.50 -4.12
C GLY A 247 -12.40 -8.52 -3.75
N THR A 248 -12.59 -8.77 -2.43
CA THR A 248 -13.67 -9.64 -1.94
C THR A 248 -15.05 -9.03 -2.17
N LEU A 249 -15.20 -7.72 -1.97
CA LEU A 249 -16.43 -6.99 -2.24
C LEU A 249 -16.78 -7.06 -3.73
N LYS A 250 -15.88 -6.65 -4.60
CA LYS A 250 -16.08 -6.62 -6.06
C LYS A 250 -16.43 -8.00 -6.62
N GLN A 251 -15.71 -9.04 -6.21
CA GLN A 251 -15.98 -10.40 -6.66
C GLN A 251 -17.44 -10.85 -6.48
N LYS A 252 -18.13 -10.28 -5.49
CA LYS A 252 -19.53 -10.58 -5.20
C LYS A 252 -20.47 -9.51 -5.74
N LEU A 253 -20.14 -8.24 -5.52
CA LEU A 253 -20.95 -7.09 -5.92
C LEU A 253 -21.06 -6.96 -7.47
N ASP A 254 -20.05 -7.41 -8.22
CA ASP A 254 -20.08 -7.38 -9.68
C ASP A 254 -21.06 -8.39 -10.31
N ARG A 255 -21.61 -9.29 -9.48
CA ARG A 255 -22.67 -10.23 -9.87
C ARG A 255 -24.08 -9.67 -9.67
N LEU A 256 -24.18 -8.49 -9.05
CA LEU A 256 -25.44 -7.82 -8.75
C LEU A 256 -25.60 -6.57 -9.62
N GLU A 257 -26.79 -6.34 -10.05
CA GLU A 257 -27.22 -5.08 -10.61
C GLU A 257 -27.58 -4.11 -9.47
N VAL A 258 -27.18 -2.86 -9.61
CA VAL A 258 -27.41 -1.82 -8.62
C VAL A 258 -28.29 -0.76 -9.27
N GLU A 259 -29.45 -0.53 -8.71
CA GLU A 259 -30.43 0.42 -9.26
C GLU A 259 -30.15 1.87 -8.85
N SER A 260 -29.61 2.06 -7.65
CA SER A 260 -29.37 3.38 -7.10
C SER A 260 -28.30 3.37 -6.02
N ARG A 261 -27.84 4.54 -5.60
CA ARG A 261 -26.92 4.71 -4.48
C ARG A 261 -27.49 4.17 -3.16
N GLU A 262 -28.79 4.31 -2.93
CA GLU A 262 -29.50 3.82 -1.74
C GLU A 262 -29.55 2.30 -1.73
N ALA A 263 -29.83 1.67 -2.87
CA ALA A 263 -29.76 0.23 -3.04
C ALA A 263 -28.33 -0.29 -2.78
N LEU A 264 -27.33 0.41 -3.33
CA LEU A 264 -25.92 0.10 -3.05
C LEU A 264 -25.60 0.21 -1.57
N ALA A 265 -26.05 1.25 -0.86
CA ALA A 265 -25.80 1.42 0.57
C ALA A 265 -26.37 0.25 1.39
N SER A 266 -27.56 -0.24 1.04
CA SER A 266 -28.17 -1.42 1.69
C SER A 266 -27.34 -2.67 1.47
N LEU A 267 -26.90 -2.93 0.24
CA LEU A 267 -26.01 -4.05 -0.09
C LEU A 267 -24.68 -3.95 0.69
N LEU A 268 -24.08 -2.78 0.77
CA LEU A 268 -22.84 -2.58 1.51
C LEU A 268 -22.99 -2.83 3.02
N ALA A 269 -24.15 -2.48 3.60
CA ALA A 269 -24.45 -2.77 5.01
C ALA A 269 -24.51 -4.27 5.27
N GLU A 270 -25.21 -5.03 4.43
CA GLU A 270 -25.28 -6.50 4.53
C GLU A 270 -23.91 -7.15 4.35
N PHE A 271 -23.13 -6.69 3.36
CA PHE A 271 -21.75 -7.14 3.18
C PHE A 271 -20.90 -6.87 4.43
N GLY A 272 -21.06 -5.71 5.06
CA GLY A 272 -20.35 -5.35 6.29
C GLY A 272 -20.63 -6.31 7.44
N VAL A 273 -21.88 -6.73 7.62
CA VAL A 273 -22.28 -7.74 8.62
C VAL A 273 -21.63 -9.07 8.29
N TRP A 274 -21.78 -9.56 7.06
CA TRP A 274 -21.19 -10.82 6.62
C TRP A 274 -19.67 -10.84 6.78
N TYR A 275 -18.99 -9.78 6.32
CA TYR A 275 -17.54 -9.68 6.36
C TYR A 275 -16.99 -9.69 7.79
N ASN A 276 -17.66 -8.95 8.70
CA ASN A 276 -17.20 -8.79 10.08
C ASN A 276 -17.58 -9.96 10.98
N ALA A 277 -18.78 -10.53 10.85
CA ALA A 277 -19.33 -11.42 11.86
C ALA A 277 -19.54 -12.87 11.38
N VAL A 278 -19.57 -13.10 10.07
CA VAL A 278 -19.90 -14.42 9.50
C VAL A 278 -18.69 -15.06 8.82
N ARG A 279 -17.87 -14.26 8.13
CA ARG A 279 -16.76 -14.76 7.33
C ARG A 279 -15.50 -14.99 8.16
N PRO A 280 -14.99 -16.24 8.31
CA PRO A 280 -13.70 -16.51 8.96
C PRO A 280 -12.54 -16.04 8.08
N HIS A 281 -11.48 -15.53 8.69
CA HIS A 281 -10.29 -15.05 7.99
C HIS A 281 -9.07 -15.91 8.32
N GLN A 282 -8.41 -16.45 7.31
CA GLN A 282 -7.20 -17.28 7.48
C GLN A 282 -6.09 -16.56 8.25
N HIS A 283 -5.89 -15.25 7.98
CA HIS A 283 -4.88 -14.45 8.67
C HIS A 283 -5.20 -14.13 10.13
N LEU A 284 -6.42 -14.42 10.57
CA LEU A 284 -6.85 -14.31 11.94
C LEU A 284 -6.97 -15.70 12.60
N ALA A 285 -6.29 -16.71 12.04
CA ALA A 285 -6.36 -18.09 12.50
C ALA A 285 -7.80 -18.66 12.52
N GLY A 286 -8.62 -18.27 11.56
CA GLY A 286 -10.02 -18.71 11.44
C GLY A 286 -11.02 -17.87 12.22
N LEU A 287 -10.59 -16.84 12.94
CA LEU A 287 -11.51 -15.90 13.59
C LEU A 287 -12.20 -15.00 12.57
N THR A 288 -13.39 -14.55 12.90
CA THR A 288 -14.02 -13.42 12.22
C THR A 288 -13.38 -12.10 12.67
N PRO A 289 -13.44 -11.02 11.86
CA PRO A 289 -12.94 -9.72 12.27
C PRO A 289 -13.59 -9.19 13.56
N GLU A 290 -14.86 -9.50 13.81
CA GLU A 290 -15.55 -9.11 15.03
C GLU A 290 -15.00 -9.83 16.26
N GLU A 291 -14.76 -11.15 16.17
CA GLU A 291 -14.15 -11.95 17.24
C GLU A 291 -12.73 -11.45 17.55
N ALA A 292 -11.93 -11.21 16.52
CA ALA A 292 -10.58 -10.64 16.67
C ALA A 292 -10.60 -9.23 17.29
N TRP A 293 -11.59 -8.41 16.92
CA TRP A 293 -11.77 -7.08 17.51
C TRP A 293 -12.15 -7.13 18.98
N ARG A 294 -13.06 -8.03 19.35
CA ARG A 294 -13.50 -8.23 20.74
C ARG A 294 -12.53 -9.03 21.60
N GLY A 295 -11.56 -9.71 20.97
CA GLY A 295 -10.66 -10.62 21.66
C GLY A 295 -11.36 -11.91 22.14
N VAL A 296 -12.43 -12.32 21.45
CA VAL A 296 -13.14 -13.55 21.73
C VAL A 296 -12.43 -14.71 21.06
N ASN A 297 -12.20 -15.79 21.81
CA ASN A 297 -11.70 -17.04 21.27
C ASN A 297 -12.84 -18.07 21.15
N PRO A 298 -13.41 -18.30 19.95
CA PRO A 298 -14.50 -19.23 19.75
C PRO A 298 -14.10 -20.69 19.99
N TYR A 299 -12.79 -20.99 19.96
CA TYR A 299 -12.28 -22.34 20.23
C TYR A 299 -12.16 -22.66 21.73
N ALA A 300 -12.19 -21.64 22.60
CA ALA A 300 -12.10 -21.81 24.05
C ALA A 300 -13.45 -22.01 24.70
N ARG A 301 -14.55 -21.57 24.08
CA ARG A 301 -15.92 -21.65 24.62
C ARG A 301 -16.92 -21.86 23.50
N ALA A 302 -17.86 -22.77 23.72
CA ALA A 302 -18.96 -22.98 22.77
C ALA A 302 -19.82 -21.72 22.62
N PRO A 303 -20.32 -21.43 21.42
CA PRO A 303 -21.22 -20.31 21.18
C PRO A 303 -22.57 -20.55 21.90
N ARG A 304 -23.18 -19.46 22.37
CA ARG A 304 -24.51 -19.50 22.99
C ARG A 304 -25.63 -19.78 21.99
N ALA A 305 -25.44 -19.29 20.74
CA ALA A 305 -26.37 -19.51 19.64
C ALA A 305 -25.66 -19.55 18.33
N ILE A 306 -26.18 -20.30 17.39
CA ILE A 306 -25.68 -20.48 16.04
C ILE A 306 -26.82 -20.13 15.09
N HIS A 307 -26.62 -19.17 14.21
CA HIS A 307 -27.60 -18.72 13.22
C HIS A 307 -27.04 -18.86 11.81
N TRP A 308 -27.86 -19.33 10.89
CA TRP A 308 -27.54 -19.27 9.47
C TRP A 308 -27.72 -17.84 8.98
N PHE A 309 -26.74 -17.33 8.27
CA PHE A 309 -26.78 -16.03 7.61
C PHE A 309 -26.78 -16.24 6.10
N GLU A 310 -27.72 -15.61 5.43
CA GLU A 310 -27.84 -15.60 3.98
C GLU A 310 -28.28 -14.22 3.50
N ALA A 311 -27.59 -13.68 2.51
CA ALA A 311 -27.94 -12.45 1.83
C ALA A 311 -27.47 -12.49 0.37
N TRP A 312 -27.93 -11.55 -0.45
CA TRP A 312 -27.61 -11.44 -1.88
C TRP A 312 -27.88 -12.75 -2.62
N ASP A 313 -29.07 -13.30 -2.47
CA ASP A 313 -29.50 -14.54 -3.13
C ASP A 313 -28.48 -15.69 -2.99
N GLY A 314 -27.94 -15.86 -1.78
CA GLY A 314 -26.97 -16.90 -1.47
C GLY A 314 -25.51 -16.56 -1.81
N LEU A 315 -25.21 -15.37 -2.30
CA LEU A 315 -23.82 -14.94 -2.53
C LEU A 315 -23.07 -14.69 -1.23
N LEU A 316 -23.77 -14.27 -0.16
CA LEU A 316 -23.22 -14.07 1.18
C LEU A 316 -23.84 -15.10 2.12
N THR A 317 -23.11 -16.17 2.43
CA THR A 317 -23.60 -17.23 3.30
C THR A 317 -22.60 -17.56 4.39
N GLY A 318 -23.08 -18.17 5.47
CA GLY A 318 -22.25 -18.70 6.55
C GLY A 318 -22.98 -18.76 7.87
N TYR A 319 -22.23 -19.11 8.93
CA TYR A 319 -22.77 -19.17 10.27
C TYR A 319 -22.34 -17.96 11.09
N TYR A 320 -23.30 -17.29 11.69
CA TYR A 320 -23.08 -16.29 12.72
C TYR A 320 -23.09 -16.96 14.10
N LEU A 321 -21.97 -16.83 14.81
CA LEU A 321 -21.80 -17.39 16.15
C LEU A 321 -21.99 -16.28 17.21
N ARG A 322 -22.95 -16.47 18.11
CA ARG A 322 -23.16 -15.56 19.24
C ARG A 322 -22.43 -16.11 20.47
N HIS A 323 -21.45 -15.41 20.97
CA HIS A 323 -20.67 -15.75 22.17
C HIS A 323 -21.16 -15.04 23.44
#